data_55ca2d7297bb12daad004e3d43e2a107
#
_entry.id   55ca2d7297bb12daad004e3d43e2a107
#
_cell.length_a   1.000
_cell.length_b   1.000
_cell.length_c   1.000
_cell.angle_alpha   90.00
_cell.angle_beta   90.00
_cell.angle_gamma   90.00
#
_symmetry.space_group_name_H-M   'P 1'
#
loop_
_entity.id
_entity.type
_entity.pdbx_description
1 polymer ?
#
loop_
_entity_poly.entity_id
_entity_poly.type
_entity_poly.pdbx_seq_one_letter_code
_entity_poly.pdbx_strand_id
1 'polypeptide(L)'
;MEFLDLKTQQNRIRKPLEKRISTILDHGAYIMGPEVFELEEKLADYCGIKHAISCSSGTDALLIPLMAWGIGPGDAVFTTPFTYVATAEVISILGATPVFVDVYESTYNIDCDKLEIEINKVIEEGKLKPKAIIPVDLFGLPARYRLIDKIAKKYNLKVIEDAAQSFGGSVRNKKVGVFGDVAATSFYPAKPLGCYGDGGAIFTNDDSLAEECKAIRIHGTKTDRYNSERIGLNGRFDSIQAAVVLEKLTIFDEELERRNVIDANYREYLNNAQYHPEDYKSAHALFSIVLGSNHKRNELIERLNSNNIPSVIYYKNPIHLMNAFSYLGYVGGDLPVSENLSQTIVSLPMHPYLTSKDTDFIIEIIKEK
;
A
#
# COMPACT_ATOMS: atom_id res chain seq x y z
N MET A 1 9.33 18.46 15.87
CA MET A 1 8.80 18.10 14.53
C MET A 1 8.25 16.69 14.61
N GLU A 2 7.11 16.42 13.93
CA GLU A 2 6.51 15.08 13.89
C GLU A 2 6.92 14.38 12.59
N PHE A 3 7.02 13.03 12.60
CA PHE A 3 7.20 12.25 11.36
C PHE A 3 5.93 12.28 10.49
N LEU A 4 4.77 12.22 11.15
CA LEU A 4 3.42 12.41 10.58
C LEU A 4 2.58 13.25 11.55
N ASP A 5 1.99 14.34 11.09
CA ASP A 5 1.16 15.22 11.94
C ASP A 5 -0.34 14.95 11.76
N LEU A 6 -0.80 13.87 12.40
CA LEU A 6 -2.22 13.50 12.42
C LEU A 6 -3.07 14.47 13.26
N LYS A 7 -2.47 15.19 14.21
CA LYS A 7 -3.19 16.12 15.08
C LYS A 7 -3.64 17.35 14.30
N THR A 8 -2.78 17.92 13.48
CA THR A 8 -3.15 19.06 12.63
C THR A 8 -4.21 18.63 11.60
N GLN A 9 -4.09 17.45 10.99
CA GLN A 9 -5.10 16.91 10.09
C GLN A 9 -6.45 16.78 10.80
N GLN A 10 -6.48 16.18 11.98
CA GLN A 10 -7.70 15.98 12.75
C GLN A 10 -8.38 17.31 13.12
N ASN A 11 -7.60 18.34 13.46
CA ASN A 11 -8.15 19.67 13.78
C ASN A 11 -8.88 20.30 12.59
N ARG A 12 -8.43 20.06 11.36
CA ARG A 12 -9.05 20.59 10.13
C ARG A 12 -10.46 20.02 9.90
N ILE A 13 -10.66 18.75 10.21
CA ILE A 13 -11.92 18.04 9.97
C ILE A 13 -12.76 17.85 11.24
N ARG A 14 -12.32 18.40 12.38
CA ARG A 14 -12.89 18.12 13.69
C ARG A 14 -14.40 18.31 13.78
N LYS A 15 -14.86 19.48 13.40
CA LYS A 15 -16.30 19.83 13.53
C LYS A 15 -17.22 18.98 12.64
N PRO A 16 -16.96 18.83 11.32
CA PRO A 16 -17.79 17.96 10.48
C PRO A 16 -17.72 16.50 10.93
N LEU A 17 -16.54 16.01 11.35
CA LEU A 17 -16.39 14.66 11.88
C LEU A 17 -17.23 14.42 13.14
N GLU A 18 -17.18 15.32 14.12
CA GLU A 18 -17.99 15.20 15.35
C GLU A 18 -19.48 15.17 15.04
N LYS A 19 -19.95 15.97 14.07
CA LYS A 19 -21.34 15.94 13.61
C LYS A 19 -21.69 14.58 12.98
N ARG A 20 -20.84 14.03 12.13
CA ARG A 20 -21.07 12.72 11.48
C ARG A 20 -21.09 11.60 12.52
N ILE A 21 -20.17 11.61 13.49
CA ILE A 21 -20.16 10.66 14.61
C ILE A 21 -21.47 10.77 15.44
N SER A 22 -21.95 11.98 15.72
CA SER A 22 -23.23 12.16 16.42
C SER A 22 -24.39 11.51 15.65
N THR A 23 -24.45 11.68 14.32
CA THR A 23 -25.46 11.02 13.48
C THR A 23 -25.38 9.49 13.57
N ILE A 24 -24.15 8.91 13.61
CA ILE A 24 -23.96 7.47 13.78
C ILE A 24 -24.49 7.00 15.15
N LEU A 25 -24.24 7.77 16.21
CA LEU A 25 -24.75 7.46 17.54
C LEU A 25 -26.28 7.52 17.60
N ASP A 26 -26.89 8.45 16.86
CA ASP A 26 -28.35 8.62 16.81
C ASP A 26 -29.05 7.44 16.12
N HIS A 27 -28.51 6.93 14.99
CA HIS A 27 -29.13 5.79 14.29
C HIS A 27 -28.63 4.41 14.75
N GLY A 28 -27.48 4.31 15.43
CA GLY A 28 -26.97 3.10 16.06
C GLY A 28 -26.46 2.00 15.08
N ALA A 29 -26.33 2.28 13.77
CA ALA A 29 -25.80 1.34 12.79
C ALA A 29 -24.26 1.42 12.75
N TYR A 30 -23.60 0.81 13.72
CA TYR A 30 -22.16 0.92 13.92
C TYR A 30 -21.32 0.10 12.92
N ILE A 31 -21.87 -0.98 12.40
CA ILE A 31 -21.20 -1.88 11.44
C ILE A 31 -21.99 -1.87 10.13
N MET A 32 -21.31 -1.57 9.03
CA MET A 32 -21.91 -1.51 7.70
C MET A 32 -23.13 -0.56 7.67
N GLY A 33 -23.04 0.59 8.36
CA GLY A 33 -24.06 1.63 8.33
C GLY A 33 -24.02 2.48 7.05
N PRO A 34 -24.91 3.48 6.94
CA PRO A 34 -25.03 4.33 5.73
C PRO A 34 -23.70 4.98 5.30
N GLU A 35 -22.85 5.36 6.26
CA GLU A 35 -21.55 6.00 6.00
C GLU A 35 -20.58 5.08 5.26
N VAL A 36 -20.70 3.77 5.48
CA VAL A 36 -19.87 2.78 4.78
C VAL A 36 -20.23 2.75 3.29
N PHE A 37 -21.51 2.73 2.97
CA PHE A 37 -21.97 2.74 1.57
C PHE A 37 -21.71 4.08 0.88
N GLU A 38 -21.90 5.21 1.59
CA GLU A 38 -21.50 6.53 1.08
C GLU A 38 -20.01 6.59 0.77
N LEU A 39 -19.16 6.00 1.64
CA LEU A 39 -17.73 5.94 1.43
C LEU A 39 -17.38 5.09 0.21
N GLU A 40 -17.99 3.90 0.06
CA GLU A 40 -17.75 3.01 -1.09
C GLU A 40 -18.09 3.71 -2.42
N GLU A 41 -19.21 4.44 -2.48
CA GLU A 41 -19.59 5.24 -3.65
C GLU A 41 -18.54 6.33 -3.95
N LYS A 42 -18.17 7.13 -2.95
CA LYS A 42 -17.19 8.22 -3.12
C LYS A 42 -15.79 7.72 -3.49
N LEU A 43 -15.38 6.58 -2.98
CA LEU A 43 -14.10 5.96 -3.34
C LEU A 43 -14.12 5.44 -4.79
N ALA A 44 -15.22 4.82 -5.21
CA ALA A 44 -15.40 4.36 -6.59
C ALA A 44 -15.35 5.54 -7.57
N ASP A 45 -16.08 6.61 -7.27
CA ASP A 45 -16.07 7.85 -8.06
C ASP A 45 -14.69 8.51 -8.09
N TYR A 46 -14.00 8.55 -6.94
CA TYR A 46 -12.66 9.14 -6.84
C TYR A 46 -11.63 8.44 -7.72
N CYS A 47 -11.66 7.11 -7.76
CA CYS A 47 -10.77 6.31 -8.60
C CYS A 47 -11.24 6.22 -10.07
N GLY A 48 -12.52 6.47 -10.34
CA GLY A 48 -13.14 6.24 -11.65
C GLY A 48 -13.30 4.75 -11.96
N ILE A 49 -13.72 3.96 -10.96
CA ILE A 49 -13.92 2.51 -11.05
C ILE A 49 -15.36 2.16 -10.67
N LYS A 50 -15.83 0.98 -11.08
CA LYS A 50 -17.23 0.57 -10.88
C LYS A 50 -17.55 0.20 -9.44
N HIS A 51 -16.64 -0.51 -8.77
CA HIS A 51 -16.85 -1.02 -7.42
C HIS A 51 -15.71 -0.64 -6.49
N ALA A 52 -16.05 -0.13 -5.32
CA ALA A 52 -15.20 -0.07 -4.15
C ALA A 52 -15.87 -0.86 -3.03
N ILE A 53 -15.16 -1.76 -2.40
CA ILE A 53 -15.64 -2.62 -1.32
C ILE A 53 -14.74 -2.37 -0.11
N SER A 54 -15.25 -1.67 0.90
CA SER A 54 -14.51 -1.41 2.14
C SER A 54 -14.37 -2.68 2.98
N CYS A 55 -13.29 -2.80 3.72
CA CYS A 55 -13.01 -3.95 4.59
C CYS A 55 -12.23 -3.53 5.84
N SER A 56 -12.01 -4.50 6.74
CA SER A 56 -11.45 -4.28 8.07
C SER A 56 -10.00 -3.81 8.09
N SER A 57 -9.21 -4.08 7.04
CA SER A 57 -7.80 -3.70 6.95
C SER A 57 -7.27 -3.75 5.52
N GLY A 58 -6.09 -3.14 5.29
CA GLY A 58 -5.37 -3.33 4.04
C GLY A 58 -4.92 -4.78 3.81
N THR A 59 -4.65 -5.53 4.87
CA THR A 59 -4.35 -6.96 4.81
C THR A 59 -5.54 -7.74 4.25
N ASP A 60 -6.75 -7.48 4.77
CA ASP A 60 -7.96 -8.12 4.25
C ASP A 60 -8.29 -7.67 2.83
N ALA A 61 -7.96 -6.44 2.46
CA ALA A 61 -8.12 -5.96 1.10
C ALA A 61 -7.28 -6.75 0.07
N LEU A 62 -6.11 -7.27 0.49
CA LEU A 62 -5.28 -8.17 -0.31
C LEU A 62 -5.78 -9.62 -0.23
N LEU A 63 -6.19 -10.07 0.96
CA LEU A 63 -6.57 -11.46 1.23
C LEU A 63 -7.88 -11.85 0.53
N ILE A 64 -8.89 -11.00 0.61
CA ILE A 64 -10.25 -11.27 0.10
C ILE A 64 -10.25 -11.60 -1.42
N PRO A 65 -9.59 -10.84 -2.32
CA PRO A 65 -9.50 -11.19 -3.73
C PRO A 65 -8.79 -12.52 -3.99
N LEU A 66 -7.72 -12.83 -3.25
CA LEU A 66 -7.03 -14.11 -3.36
C LEU A 66 -7.96 -15.28 -2.97
N MET A 67 -8.76 -15.12 -1.90
CA MET A 67 -9.80 -16.09 -1.52
C MET A 67 -10.87 -16.22 -2.59
N ALA A 68 -11.31 -15.11 -3.19
CA ALA A 68 -12.30 -15.11 -4.26
C ALA A 68 -11.82 -15.89 -5.50
N TRP A 69 -10.54 -15.82 -5.82
CA TRP A 69 -9.91 -16.57 -6.92
C TRP A 69 -9.55 -18.02 -6.55
N GLY A 70 -9.74 -18.42 -5.30
CA GLY A 70 -9.44 -19.78 -4.83
C GLY A 70 -7.94 -20.08 -4.79
N ILE A 71 -7.11 -19.06 -4.55
CA ILE A 71 -5.66 -19.23 -4.38
C ILE A 71 -5.41 -20.08 -3.14
N GLY A 72 -4.50 -21.06 -3.25
CA GLY A 72 -4.23 -22.01 -2.17
C GLY A 72 -2.98 -22.86 -2.40
N PRO A 73 -2.88 -24.01 -1.69
CA PRO A 73 -1.71 -24.90 -1.76
C PRO A 73 -1.39 -25.33 -3.19
N GLY A 74 -0.12 -25.26 -3.57
CA GLY A 74 0.38 -25.57 -4.93
C GLY A 74 0.33 -24.39 -5.90
N ASP A 75 -0.23 -23.25 -5.50
CA ASP A 75 -0.21 -22.03 -6.29
C ASP A 75 0.99 -21.15 -5.93
N ALA A 76 1.58 -20.46 -6.92
CA ALA A 76 2.60 -19.46 -6.75
C ALA A 76 2.01 -18.05 -6.99
N VAL A 77 2.30 -17.13 -6.07
CA VAL A 77 1.96 -15.71 -6.20
C VAL A 77 3.23 -14.88 -6.11
N PHE A 78 3.48 -14.07 -7.13
CA PHE A 78 4.71 -13.29 -7.28
C PHE A 78 4.55 -11.93 -6.61
N THR A 79 5.53 -11.54 -5.78
CA THR A 79 5.57 -10.23 -5.12
C THR A 79 7.01 -9.81 -4.81
N THR A 80 7.19 -8.61 -4.26
CA THR A 80 8.51 -8.09 -3.88
C THR A 80 8.83 -8.39 -2.40
N PRO A 81 10.10 -8.60 -2.05
CA PRO A 81 10.51 -8.75 -0.66
C PRO A 81 10.73 -7.41 0.06
N PHE A 82 10.78 -6.28 -0.69
CA PHE A 82 11.02 -4.96 -0.14
C PHE A 82 9.69 -4.20 -0.02
N THR A 83 8.88 -4.63 0.95
CA THR A 83 7.56 -4.07 1.27
C THR A 83 7.17 -4.37 2.72
N TYR A 84 5.95 -3.96 3.11
CA TYR A 84 5.34 -4.40 4.37
C TYR A 84 4.96 -5.88 4.29
N VAL A 85 5.11 -6.59 5.40
CA VAL A 85 4.96 -8.06 5.47
C VAL A 85 3.61 -8.57 4.97
N ALA A 86 2.53 -7.79 5.14
CA ALA A 86 1.17 -8.20 4.76
C ALA A 86 1.05 -8.65 3.30
N THR A 87 1.79 -8.04 2.37
CA THR A 87 1.76 -8.40 0.94
C THR A 87 2.14 -9.87 0.69
N ALA A 88 3.10 -10.41 1.44
CA ALA A 88 3.52 -11.82 1.35
C ALA A 88 2.75 -12.72 2.33
N GLU A 89 2.37 -12.17 3.47
CA GLU A 89 1.68 -12.88 4.55
C GLU A 89 0.34 -13.45 4.08
N VAL A 90 -0.47 -12.66 3.35
CA VAL A 90 -1.77 -13.12 2.82
C VAL A 90 -1.66 -14.30 1.89
N ILE A 91 -0.55 -14.43 1.16
CA ILE A 91 -0.27 -15.58 0.27
C ILE A 91 -0.05 -16.83 1.14
N SER A 92 0.80 -16.70 2.17
CA SER A 92 1.15 -17.79 3.07
C SER A 92 -0.03 -18.25 3.93
N ILE A 93 -0.90 -17.32 4.37
CA ILE A 93 -2.13 -17.62 5.13
C ILE A 93 -3.04 -18.57 4.33
N LEU A 94 -3.10 -18.42 3.01
CA LEU A 94 -3.88 -19.29 2.12
C LEU A 94 -3.18 -20.62 1.79
N GLY A 95 -1.96 -20.85 2.29
CA GLY A 95 -1.15 -22.04 1.96
C GLY A 95 -0.53 -22.00 0.56
N ALA A 96 -0.66 -20.89 -0.16
CA ALA A 96 0.04 -20.65 -1.40
C ALA A 96 1.50 -20.24 -1.13
N THR A 97 2.34 -20.29 -2.15
CA THR A 97 3.76 -19.98 -2.05
C THR A 97 4.05 -18.58 -2.57
N PRO A 98 4.49 -17.64 -1.73
CA PRO A 98 5.04 -16.38 -2.22
C PRO A 98 6.36 -16.62 -2.94
N VAL A 99 6.46 -16.13 -4.17
CA VAL A 99 7.69 -16.12 -4.97
C VAL A 99 8.19 -14.68 -5.01
N PHE A 100 9.33 -14.45 -4.39
CA PHE A 100 9.89 -13.12 -4.31
C PHE A 100 10.64 -12.73 -5.58
N VAL A 101 10.34 -11.53 -6.04
CA VAL A 101 10.98 -10.89 -7.19
C VAL A 101 11.68 -9.63 -6.70
N ASP A 102 12.95 -9.48 -6.99
CA ASP A 102 13.72 -8.30 -6.59
C ASP A 102 13.17 -7.02 -7.25
N VAL A 103 13.59 -5.87 -6.80
CA VAL A 103 13.07 -4.56 -7.19
C VAL A 103 14.04 -3.82 -8.11
N TYR A 104 13.52 -2.81 -8.84
CA TYR A 104 14.38 -1.82 -9.49
C TYR A 104 15.08 -0.96 -8.43
N GLU A 105 16.38 -0.75 -8.58
CA GLU A 105 17.16 0.12 -7.69
C GLU A 105 16.66 1.56 -7.68
N SER A 106 16.14 2.05 -8.80
CA SER A 106 15.70 3.43 -8.97
C SER A 106 14.31 3.72 -8.40
N THR A 107 13.35 2.81 -8.59
CA THR A 107 11.94 3.01 -8.21
C THR A 107 11.52 2.22 -6.99
N TYR A 108 12.32 1.24 -6.54
CA TYR A 108 12.06 0.31 -5.45
C TYR A 108 10.82 -0.59 -5.69
N ASN A 109 10.17 -0.47 -6.83
CA ASN A 109 9.04 -1.29 -7.24
C ASN A 109 9.53 -2.55 -7.95
N ILE A 110 8.67 -3.58 -8.03
CA ILE A 110 8.98 -4.89 -8.62
C ILE A 110 9.67 -4.74 -9.99
N ASP A 111 10.77 -5.47 -10.18
CA ASP A 111 11.52 -5.51 -11.45
C ASP A 111 10.80 -6.44 -12.43
N CYS A 112 10.24 -5.86 -13.51
CA CYS A 112 9.47 -6.61 -14.50
C CYS A 112 10.30 -7.62 -15.29
N ASP A 113 11.59 -7.38 -15.50
CA ASP A 113 12.46 -8.32 -16.20
C ASP A 113 12.76 -9.53 -15.31
N LYS A 114 13.04 -9.29 -14.02
CA LYS A 114 13.20 -10.36 -13.02
C LYS A 114 11.89 -11.11 -12.77
N LEU A 115 10.73 -10.42 -12.79
CA LEU A 115 9.43 -11.06 -12.66
C LEU A 115 9.22 -12.13 -13.73
N GLU A 116 9.53 -11.82 -14.99
CA GLU A 116 9.38 -12.79 -16.08
C GLU A 116 10.34 -13.97 -15.95
N ILE A 117 11.56 -13.73 -15.46
CA ILE A 117 12.53 -14.80 -15.16
C ILE A 117 12.01 -15.75 -14.07
N GLU A 118 11.50 -15.22 -12.96
CA GLU A 118 10.98 -16.06 -11.86
C GLU A 118 9.70 -16.81 -12.25
N ILE A 119 8.84 -16.23 -13.09
CA ILE A 119 7.67 -16.94 -13.64
C ILE A 119 8.13 -18.15 -14.46
N ASN A 120 9.09 -17.96 -15.38
CA ASN A 120 9.60 -19.06 -16.21
C ASN A 120 10.25 -20.14 -15.35
N LYS A 121 11.02 -19.78 -14.34
CA LYS A 121 11.65 -20.73 -13.41
C LYS A 121 10.61 -21.59 -12.68
N VAL A 122 9.53 -20.98 -12.17
CA VAL A 122 8.42 -21.71 -11.52
C VAL A 122 7.74 -22.68 -12.51
N ILE A 123 7.57 -22.27 -13.79
CA ILE A 123 6.99 -23.12 -14.84
C ILE A 123 7.92 -24.30 -15.16
N GLU A 124 9.23 -24.05 -15.31
CA GLU A 124 10.23 -25.07 -15.63
C GLU A 124 10.39 -26.09 -14.49
N GLU A 125 10.35 -25.65 -13.24
CA GLU A 125 10.37 -26.55 -12.09
C GLU A 125 9.12 -27.42 -11.97
N GLY A 126 7.97 -26.96 -12.42
CA GLY A 126 6.72 -27.71 -12.47
C GLY A 126 6.11 -28.12 -11.11
N LYS A 127 6.63 -27.57 -10.00
CA LYS A 127 6.17 -27.88 -8.64
C LYS A 127 4.99 -27.01 -8.21
N LEU A 128 4.91 -25.78 -8.69
CA LEU A 128 3.92 -24.80 -8.38
C LEU A 128 3.25 -24.30 -9.66
N LYS A 129 2.02 -23.78 -9.51
CA LYS A 129 1.26 -23.17 -10.61
C LYS A 129 1.30 -21.64 -10.47
N PRO A 130 1.91 -20.89 -11.40
CA PRO A 130 1.79 -19.44 -11.44
C PRO A 130 0.32 -19.01 -11.49
N LYS A 131 -0.13 -18.12 -10.59
CA LYS A 131 -1.53 -17.70 -10.47
C LYS A 131 -1.73 -16.21 -10.46
N ALA A 132 -0.93 -15.48 -9.66
CA ALA A 132 -1.13 -14.04 -9.50
C ALA A 132 0.18 -13.30 -9.28
N ILE A 133 0.12 -11.99 -9.50
CA ILE A 133 1.17 -11.03 -9.20
C ILE A 133 0.57 -9.98 -8.25
N ILE A 134 1.30 -9.65 -7.17
CA ILE A 134 0.97 -8.54 -6.28
C ILE A 134 2.13 -7.54 -6.34
N PRO A 135 2.15 -6.63 -7.33
CA PRO A 135 3.06 -5.51 -7.33
C PRO A 135 2.67 -4.52 -6.23
N VAL A 136 3.66 -3.94 -5.58
CA VAL A 136 3.46 -2.92 -4.56
C VAL A 136 3.83 -1.55 -5.11
N ASP A 137 2.98 -0.57 -4.88
CA ASP A 137 3.20 0.83 -5.19
C ASP A 137 3.98 1.49 -4.05
N LEU A 138 5.26 1.19 -3.97
CA LEU A 138 6.07 1.50 -2.81
C LEU A 138 6.29 3.00 -2.61
N PHE A 139 6.10 3.45 -1.37
CA PHE A 139 6.26 4.84 -0.90
C PHE A 139 5.31 5.85 -1.57
N GLY A 140 4.34 5.35 -2.33
CA GLY A 140 3.35 6.15 -3.03
C GLY A 140 3.52 6.20 -4.54
N LEU A 141 4.58 5.59 -5.08
CA LEU A 141 4.85 5.54 -6.51
C LEU A 141 4.22 4.31 -7.16
N PRO A 142 3.28 4.46 -8.11
CA PRO A 142 2.69 3.33 -8.82
C PRO A 142 3.74 2.46 -9.53
N ALA A 143 3.54 1.14 -9.54
CA ALA A 143 4.39 0.20 -10.25
C ALA A 143 4.25 0.33 -11.79
N ARG A 144 5.07 -0.37 -12.54
CA ARG A 144 5.05 -0.32 -14.02
C ARG A 144 3.91 -1.18 -14.61
N TYR A 145 2.65 -0.86 -14.29
CA TYR A 145 1.48 -1.67 -14.65
C TYR A 145 1.38 -2.01 -16.12
N ARG A 146 1.82 -1.12 -17.03
CA ARG A 146 1.83 -1.42 -18.48
C ARG A 146 2.71 -2.64 -18.82
N LEU A 147 3.82 -2.83 -18.12
CA LEU A 147 4.70 -4.00 -18.31
C LEU A 147 4.13 -5.21 -17.57
N ILE A 148 3.68 -5.01 -16.34
CA ILE A 148 3.06 -6.07 -15.51
C ILE A 148 1.86 -6.67 -16.23
N ASP A 149 0.96 -5.86 -16.79
CA ASP A 149 -0.20 -6.32 -17.56
C ASP A 149 0.17 -7.15 -18.80
N LYS A 150 1.27 -6.78 -19.48
CA LYS A 150 1.77 -7.58 -20.62
C LYS A 150 2.24 -8.96 -20.18
N ILE A 151 2.99 -9.01 -19.07
CA ILE A 151 3.49 -10.26 -18.49
C ILE A 151 2.29 -11.09 -17.98
N ALA A 152 1.39 -10.50 -17.23
CA ALA A 152 0.21 -11.17 -16.70
C ALA A 152 -0.64 -11.81 -17.82
N LYS A 153 -0.89 -11.08 -18.91
CA LYS A 153 -1.60 -11.60 -20.08
C LYS A 153 -0.84 -12.75 -20.76
N LYS A 154 0.48 -12.64 -20.92
CA LYS A 154 1.31 -13.70 -21.54
C LYS A 154 1.23 -15.02 -20.77
N TYR A 155 1.21 -14.96 -19.44
CA TYR A 155 1.22 -16.13 -18.57
C TYR A 155 -0.15 -16.45 -17.95
N ASN A 156 -1.21 -15.75 -18.34
CA ASN A 156 -2.57 -15.89 -17.81
C ASN A 156 -2.62 -15.77 -16.27
N LEU A 157 -2.00 -14.73 -15.72
CA LEU A 157 -1.93 -14.43 -14.31
C LEU A 157 -2.91 -13.33 -13.93
N LYS A 158 -3.43 -13.40 -12.71
CA LYS A 158 -4.19 -12.32 -12.08
C LYS A 158 -3.27 -11.27 -11.50
N VAL A 159 -3.72 -10.01 -11.41
CA VAL A 159 -2.94 -8.90 -10.85
C VAL A 159 -3.73 -8.21 -9.75
N ILE A 160 -3.13 -8.11 -8.55
CA ILE A 160 -3.62 -7.26 -7.46
C ILE A 160 -2.68 -6.07 -7.33
N GLU A 161 -3.17 -4.87 -7.59
CA GLU A 161 -2.47 -3.63 -7.26
C GLU A 161 -2.44 -3.46 -5.72
N ASP A 162 -1.28 -3.57 -5.08
CA ASP A 162 -1.12 -3.18 -3.67
C ASP A 162 -0.89 -1.67 -3.58
N ALA A 163 -2.01 -0.96 -3.49
CA ALA A 163 -2.10 0.49 -3.42
C ALA A 163 -2.10 1.05 -1.99
N ALA A 164 -1.69 0.24 -0.99
CA ALA A 164 -1.73 0.64 0.42
C ALA A 164 -0.91 1.90 0.74
N GLN A 165 0.02 2.29 -0.12
CA GLN A 165 0.85 3.49 0.05
C GLN A 165 0.61 4.54 -1.03
N SER A 166 -0.12 4.20 -2.10
CA SER A 166 -0.21 5.04 -3.31
C SER A 166 -1.59 5.62 -3.57
N PHE A 167 -2.58 5.38 -2.71
CA PHE A 167 -3.91 5.94 -2.91
C PHE A 167 -3.84 7.47 -3.09
N GLY A 168 -4.42 7.97 -4.19
CA GLY A 168 -4.28 9.36 -4.65
C GLY A 168 -3.20 9.59 -5.71
N GLY A 169 -2.27 8.64 -5.88
CA GLY A 169 -1.32 8.64 -6.99
C GLY A 169 -1.96 8.38 -8.35
N SER A 170 -1.19 8.53 -9.42
CA SER A 170 -1.69 8.26 -10.78
C SER A 170 -0.56 7.94 -11.76
N VAL A 171 -0.91 7.26 -12.85
CA VAL A 171 -0.06 7.10 -14.03
C VAL A 171 -0.77 7.73 -15.22
N ARG A 172 -0.19 8.79 -15.80
CA ARG A 172 -0.85 9.67 -16.76
C ARG A 172 -2.13 10.25 -16.15
N ASN A 173 -3.30 9.92 -16.71
CA ASN A 173 -4.61 10.39 -16.25
C ASN A 173 -5.41 9.31 -15.52
N LYS A 174 -4.82 8.16 -15.20
CA LYS A 174 -5.48 7.07 -14.47
C LYS A 174 -5.03 7.09 -13.02
N LYS A 175 -5.98 7.24 -12.10
CA LYS A 175 -5.71 7.16 -10.68
C LYS A 175 -5.36 5.73 -10.25
N VAL A 176 -4.59 5.61 -9.20
CA VAL A 176 -4.39 4.37 -8.43
C VAL A 176 -5.75 3.83 -7.97
N GLY A 177 -5.88 2.52 -7.93
CA GLY A 177 -7.13 1.83 -7.65
C GLY A 177 -7.80 1.23 -8.91
N VAL A 178 -7.22 1.45 -10.11
CA VAL A 178 -7.78 0.96 -11.38
C VAL A 178 -6.84 0.02 -12.15
N PHE A 179 -5.66 -0.28 -11.60
CA PHE A 179 -4.69 -1.12 -12.26
C PHE A 179 -4.88 -2.61 -11.88
N GLY A 180 -4.45 -3.50 -12.80
CA GLY A 180 -4.66 -4.95 -12.64
C GLY A 180 -6.11 -5.39 -12.76
N ASP A 181 -6.43 -6.58 -12.25
CA ASP A 181 -7.79 -7.12 -12.15
C ASP A 181 -8.53 -6.56 -10.93
N VAL A 182 -7.78 -6.22 -9.89
CA VAL A 182 -8.26 -5.66 -8.63
C VAL A 182 -7.17 -4.82 -7.98
N ALA A 183 -7.55 -3.79 -7.23
CA ALA A 183 -6.65 -3.03 -6.38
C ALA A 183 -7.05 -3.15 -4.91
N ALA A 184 -6.07 -3.06 -4.02
CA ALA A 184 -6.24 -3.10 -2.57
C ALA A 184 -5.56 -1.89 -1.93
N THR A 185 -6.26 -1.17 -1.05
CA THR A 185 -5.67 -0.07 -0.28
C THR A 185 -5.87 -0.24 1.22
N SER A 186 -5.14 0.53 1.99
CA SER A 186 -5.18 0.53 3.45
C SER A 186 -5.56 1.91 3.96
N PHE A 187 -6.45 1.94 4.95
CA PHE A 187 -6.80 3.14 5.71
C PHE A 187 -6.16 3.17 7.10
N TYR A 188 -5.07 2.43 7.34
CA TYR A 188 -4.28 2.58 8.57
C TYR A 188 -3.94 4.07 8.78
N PRO A 189 -3.94 4.60 10.02
CA PRO A 189 -3.85 6.05 10.29
C PRO A 189 -2.69 6.77 9.62
N ALA A 190 -1.55 6.09 9.43
CA ALA A 190 -0.35 6.67 8.80
C ALA A 190 -0.38 6.67 7.26
N LYS A 191 -1.42 6.12 6.63
CA LYS A 191 -1.55 6.09 5.16
C LYS A 191 -1.94 7.47 4.61
N PRO A 192 -1.69 7.76 3.32
CA PRO A 192 -2.08 9.03 2.71
C PRO A 192 -3.54 9.41 2.98
N LEU A 193 -4.45 8.44 2.84
CA LEU A 193 -5.84 8.54 3.29
C LEU A 193 -6.07 7.47 4.37
N GLY A 194 -6.06 7.85 5.65
CA GLY A 194 -6.17 6.92 6.78
C GLY A 194 -7.35 7.22 7.69
N CYS A 195 -7.98 6.20 8.28
CA CYS A 195 -8.99 6.33 9.34
C CYS A 195 -8.33 6.51 10.73
N TYR A 196 -9.07 6.35 11.81
CA TYR A 196 -8.57 6.41 13.19
C TYR A 196 -8.61 5.02 13.86
N GLY A 197 -8.34 4.00 13.10
CA GLY A 197 -8.26 2.59 13.44
C GLY A 197 -7.74 1.82 12.24
N ASP A 198 -8.16 0.56 12.11
CA ASP A 198 -7.89 -0.24 10.94
C ASP A 198 -8.98 -0.08 9.87
N GLY A 199 -8.60 -0.27 8.62
CA GLY A 199 -9.50 -0.23 7.49
C GLY A 199 -8.77 -0.44 6.17
N GLY A 200 -9.54 -0.76 5.14
CA GLY A 200 -9.06 -0.91 3.78
C GLY A 200 -10.20 -0.89 2.77
N ALA A 201 -9.85 -0.95 1.49
CA ALA A 201 -10.82 -1.09 0.43
C ALA A 201 -10.24 -1.86 -0.76
N ILE A 202 -11.12 -2.56 -1.47
CA ILE A 202 -10.89 -3.33 -2.69
C ILE A 202 -11.58 -2.60 -3.83
N PHE A 203 -10.92 -2.49 -4.98
CA PHE A 203 -11.43 -1.79 -6.15
C PHE A 203 -11.42 -2.73 -7.37
N THR A 204 -12.52 -2.83 -8.09
CA THR A 204 -12.59 -3.65 -9.31
C THR A 204 -13.69 -3.18 -10.26
N ASN A 205 -13.54 -3.51 -11.55
CA ASN A 205 -14.59 -3.34 -12.54
C ASN A 205 -15.37 -4.65 -12.81
N ASP A 206 -14.95 -5.77 -12.22
CA ASP A 206 -15.56 -7.09 -12.39
C ASP A 206 -16.72 -7.26 -11.39
N ASP A 207 -17.96 -7.31 -11.92
CA ASP A 207 -19.17 -7.47 -11.11
C ASP A 207 -19.16 -8.76 -10.30
N SER A 208 -18.72 -9.85 -10.90
CA SER A 208 -18.68 -11.16 -10.24
C SER A 208 -17.68 -11.17 -9.09
N LEU A 209 -16.48 -10.63 -9.32
CA LEU A 209 -15.45 -10.51 -8.28
C LEU A 209 -15.93 -9.60 -7.14
N ALA A 210 -16.60 -8.48 -7.47
CA ALA A 210 -17.12 -7.56 -6.46
C ALA A 210 -18.15 -8.27 -5.54
N GLU A 211 -19.09 -9.03 -6.09
CA GLU A 211 -20.07 -9.78 -5.30
C GLU A 211 -19.42 -10.87 -4.44
N GLU A 212 -18.41 -11.57 -4.97
CA GLU A 212 -17.65 -12.54 -4.19
C GLU A 212 -16.86 -11.88 -3.04
N CYS A 213 -16.22 -10.74 -3.28
CA CYS A 213 -15.52 -9.98 -2.24
C CYS A 213 -16.48 -9.48 -1.15
N LYS A 214 -17.67 -8.98 -1.53
CA LYS A 214 -18.71 -8.58 -0.57
C LYS A 214 -19.16 -9.75 0.29
N ALA A 215 -19.37 -10.94 -0.29
CA ALA A 215 -19.76 -12.13 0.44
C ALA A 215 -18.65 -12.58 1.40
N ILE A 216 -17.40 -12.67 0.94
CA ILE A 216 -16.25 -13.07 1.78
C ILE A 216 -16.10 -12.15 2.98
N ARG A 217 -16.24 -10.83 2.80
CA ARG A 217 -16.19 -9.81 3.85
C ARG A 217 -17.16 -10.05 5.01
N ILE A 218 -18.26 -10.74 4.77
CA ILE A 218 -19.34 -11.02 5.73
C ILE A 218 -19.54 -12.52 5.94
N HIS A 219 -18.47 -13.26 6.23
CA HIS A 219 -18.48 -14.70 6.53
C HIS A 219 -18.93 -15.60 5.36
N GLY A 220 -18.81 -15.13 4.11
CA GLY A 220 -19.19 -15.90 2.91
C GLY A 220 -20.68 -16.00 2.69
N THR A 221 -21.47 -15.12 3.31
CA THR A 221 -22.93 -15.10 3.13
C THR A 221 -23.33 -14.19 1.97
N LYS A 222 -24.44 -14.53 1.28
CA LYS A 222 -25.03 -13.68 0.23
C LYS A 222 -26.45 -13.25 0.64
N THR A 223 -27.43 -14.06 0.40
CA THR A 223 -28.85 -13.75 0.63
C THR A 223 -29.33 -14.16 2.03
N ASP A 224 -28.85 -15.28 2.54
CA ASP A 224 -29.19 -15.78 3.87
C ASP A 224 -27.98 -15.63 4.81
N ARG A 225 -28.12 -14.79 5.81
CA ARG A 225 -27.06 -14.51 6.82
C ARG A 225 -26.69 -15.74 7.68
N TYR A 226 -27.51 -16.77 7.69
CA TYR A 226 -27.29 -18.00 8.46
C TYR A 226 -26.77 -19.17 7.59
N ASN A 227 -26.63 -18.95 6.27
CA ASN A 227 -26.13 -19.94 5.32
C ASN A 227 -24.92 -19.36 4.55
N SER A 228 -23.70 -19.68 5.01
CA SER A 228 -22.47 -19.29 4.31
C SER A 228 -22.27 -20.19 3.09
N GLU A 229 -22.21 -19.60 1.91
CA GLU A 229 -21.99 -20.31 0.64
C GLU A 229 -20.52 -20.64 0.42
N ARG A 230 -19.63 -19.96 1.15
CA ARG A 230 -18.18 -20.16 1.12
C ARG A 230 -17.53 -19.75 2.44
N ILE A 231 -16.26 -20.11 2.61
CA ILE A 231 -15.47 -19.60 3.73
C ILE A 231 -15.25 -18.10 3.51
N GLY A 232 -15.49 -17.32 4.56
CA GLY A 232 -15.30 -15.88 4.57
C GLY A 232 -14.65 -15.40 5.85
N LEU A 233 -14.65 -14.10 6.04
CA LEU A 233 -14.01 -13.39 7.15
C LEU A 233 -15.02 -12.50 7.89
N ASN A 234 -14.70 -12.11 9.09
CA ASN A 234 -15.29 -10.94 9.72
C ASN A 234 -14.50 -9.71 9.24
N GLY A 235 -14.67 -9.36 7.97
CA GLY A 235 -13.90 -8.33 7.28
C GLY A 235 -14.69 -7.03 7.03
N ARG A 236 -15.71 -6.74 7.83
CA ARG A 236 -16.58 -5.55 7.69
C ARG A 236 -15.84 -4.28 8.07
N PHE A 237 -16.35 -3.14 7.60
CA PHE A 237 -15.84 -1.83 7.96
C PHE A 237 -16.80 -1.11 8.91
N ASP A 238 -16.24 -0.40 9.90
CA ASP A 238 -16.99 0.27 10.93
C ASP A 238 -17.47 1.65 10.44
N SER A 239 -18.74 2.01 10.74
CA SER A 239 -19.34 3.29 10.33
C SER A 239 -18.56 4.49 10.88
N ILE A 240 -18.01 4.40 12.10
CA ILE A 240 -17.19 5.48 12.68
C ILE A 240 -15.90 5.68 11.88
N GLN A 241 -15.24 4.60 11.46
CA GLN A 241 -14.04 4.69 10.63
C GLN A 241 -14.37 5.22 9.22
N ALA A 242 -15.51 4.82 8.66
CA ALA A 242 -16.00 5.36 7.40
C ALA A 242 -16.24 6.88 7.48
N ALA A 243 -16.83 7.37 8.58
CA ALA A 243 -16.99 8.79 8.83
C ALA A 243 -15.65 9.55 8.81
N VAL A 244 -14.61 9.00 9.40
CA VAL A 244 -13.28 9.62 9.40
C VAL A 244 -12.73 9.72 7.98
N VAL A 245 -12.79 8.62 7.19
CA VAL A 245 -12.28 8.61 5.82
C VAL A 245 -13.08 9.57 4.93
N LEU A 246 -14.40 9.61 5.07
CA LEU A 246 -15.28 10.55 4.34
C LEU A 246 -14.86 12.00 4.56
N GLU A 247 -14.63 12.39 5.80
CA GLU A 247 -14.23 13.77 6.12
C GLU A 247 -12.80 14.06 5.64
N LYS A 248 -11.88 13.13 5.76
CA LYS A 248 -10.52 13.30 5.23
C LYS A 248 -10.50 13.37 3.70
N LEU A 249 -11.37 12.65 3.02
CA LEU A 249 -11.47 12.70 1.55
C LEU A 249 -11.81 14.11 1.05
N THR A 250 -12.52 14.93 1.85
CA THR A 250 -12.84 16.32 1.48
C THR A 250 -11.65 17.26 1.39
N ILE A 251 -10.54 16.93 2.07
CA ILE A 251 -9.30 17.71 2.08
C ILE A 251 -8.14 17.01 1.41
N PHE A 252 -8.36 15.80 0.89
CA PHE A 252 -7.32 14.88 0.46
C PHE A 252 -6.51 15.39 -0.74
N ASP A 253 -7.17 15.92 -1.78
CA ASP A 253 -6.48 16.43 -2.95
C ASP A 253 -5.58 17.64 -2.60
N GLU A 254 -6.01 18.51 -1.68
CA GLU A 254 -5.18 19.60 -1.16
C GLU A 254 -3.95 19.06 -0.41
N GLU A 255 -4.14 18.01 0.38
CA GLU A 255 -3.03 17.38 1.11
C GLU A 255 -2.02 16.69 0.17
N LEU A 256 -2.49 16.07 -0.91
CA LEU A 256 -1.63 15.53 -1.96
C LEU A 256 -0.80 16.63 -2.63
N GLU A 257 -1.42 17.76 -2.96
CA GLU A 257 -0.70 18.88 -3.56
C GLU A 257 0.35 19.46 -2.61
N ARG A 258 0.05 19.58 -1.34
CA ARG A 258 1.03 19.99 -0.33
C ARG A 258 2.20 19.02 -0.22
N ARG A 259 1.96 17.70 -0.30
CA ARG A 259 3.00 16.68 -0.35
C ARG A 259 3.87 16.81 -1.60
N ASN A 260 3.29 17.13 -2.76
CA ASN A 260 4.03 17.41 -3.99
C ASN A 260 5.01 18.57 -3.81
N VAL A 261 4.59 19.68 -3.16
CA VAL A 261 5.48 20.81 -2.87
C VAL A 261 6.64 20.42 -1.97
N ILE A 262 6.37 19.62 -0.94
CA ILE A 262 7.40 19.14 0.00
C ILE A 262 8.39 18.21 -0.72
N ASP A 263 7.90 17.28 -1.54
CA ASP A 263 8.73 16.39 -2.35
C ASP A 263 9.65 17.20 -3.29
N ALA A 264 9.11 18.22 -3.96
CA ALA A 264 9.88 19.09 -4.84
C ALA A 264 11.00 19.82 -4.08
N ASN A 265 10.72 20.34 -2.88
CA ASN A 265 11.73 21.00 -2.03
C ASN A 265 12.85 20.03 -1.63
N TYR A 266 12.51 18.81 -1.23
CA TYR A 266 13.51 17.81 -0.91
C TYR A 266 14.36 17.43 -2.13
N ARG A 267 13.75 17.22 -3.29
CA ARG A 267 14.43 16.80 -4.53
C ARG A 267 15.34 17.87 -5.13
N GLU A 268 15.09 19.14 -4.85
CA GLU A 268 16.00 20.21 -5.27
C GLU A 268 17.42 20.01 -4.67
N TYR A 269 17.50 19.38 -3.49
CA TYR A 269 18.75 19.22 -2.76
C TYR A 269 19.19 17.78 -2.53
N LEU A 270 18.27 16.81 -2.62
CA LEU A 270 18.51 15.39 -2.33
C LEU A 270 18.24 14.55 -3.58
N ASN A 271 19.30 14.19 -4.29
CA ASN A 271 19.24 13.48 -5.58
C ASN A 271 19.29 11.94 -5.43
N ASN A 272 19.40 11.43 -4.22
CA ASN A 272 19.47 10.00 -3.90
C ASN A 272 18.15 9.42 -3.37
N ALA A 273 17.03 10.03 -3.75
CA ALA A 273 15.67 9.57 -3.46
C ALA A 273 15.11 8.66 -4.56
N GLN A 274 13.97 8.03 -4.28
CA GLN A 274 13.23 7.24 -5.25
C GLN A 274 12.97 8.02 -6.54
N TYR A 275 13.31 7.43 -7.70
CA TYR A 275 13.06 8.05 -9.00
C TYR A 275 11.59 7.97 -9.39
N HIS A 276 11.00 9.09 -9.79
CA HIS A 276 9.64 9.17 -10.32
C HIS A 276 9.68 9.40 -11.83
N PRO A 277 9.14 8.48 -12.66
CA PRO A 277 9.01 8.71 -14.10
C PRO A 277 8.07 9.89 -14.40
N GLU A 278 8.28 10.60 -15.50
CA GLU A 278 7.57 11.83 -15.85
C GLU A 278 6.04 11.69 -15.89
N ASP A 279 5.55 10.54 -16.39
CA ASP A 279 4.10 10.25 -16.49
C ASP A 279 3.46 9.79 -15.17
N TYR A 280 4.20 9.75 -14.06
CA TYR A 280 3.77 9.21 -12.77
C TYR A 280 3.62 10.31 -11.73
N LYS A 281 2.50 10.27 -11.00
CA LYS A 281 2.29 11.10 -9.80
C LYS A 281 2.26 10.18 -8.58
N SER A 282 3.20 10.39 -7.67
CA SER A 282 3.24 9.68 -6.39
C SER A 282 2.24 10.29 -5.41
N ALA A 283 1.70 9.46 -4.51
CA ALA A 283 0.96 9.95 -3.35
C ALA A 283 1.90 10.44 -2.22
N HIS A 284 3.21 10.29 -2.40
CA HIS A 284 4.24 10.70 -1.44
C HIS A 284 3.91 10.24 0.00
N ALA A 285 3.61 8.95 0.15
CA ALA A 285 3.39 8.37 1.48
C ALA A 285 4.62 8.48 2.35
N LEU A 286 5.81 8.34 1.74
CA LEU A 286 7.12 8.51 2.37
C LEU A 286 8.05 9.25 1.41
N PHE A 287 9.02 9.98 1.99
CA PHE A 287 10.18 10.47 1.28
C PHE A 287 11.42 9.75 1.83
N SER A 288 12.07 8.95 1.02
CA SER A 288 13.17 8.09 1.44
C SER A 288 14.40 8.35 0.58
N ILE A 289 15.56 8.41 1.23
CA ILE A 289 16.87 8.57 0.60
C ILE A 289 17.75 7.35 0.85
N VAL A 290 18.60 7.01 -0.12
CA VAL A 290 19.53 5.89 -0.04
C VAL A 290 20.93 6.43 0.17
N LEU A 291 21.63 5.93 1.19
CA LEU A 291 23.01 6.31 1.52
C LEU A 291 23.98 5.26 0.94
N GLY A 292 25.23 5.67 0.74
CA GLY A 292 26.25 4.82 0.14
C GLY A 292 26.68 3.61 1.01
N SER A 293 26.24 3.54 2.28
CA SER A 293 26.50 2.40 3.18
C SER A 293 25.60 2.45 4.41
N ASN A 294 25.49 1.31 5.10
CA ASN A 294 24.82 1.21 6.40
C ASN A 294 25.40 2.17 7.44
N HIS A 295 26.74 2.33 7.46
CA HIS A 295 27.43 3.23 8.37
C HIS A 295 26.98 4.68 8.14
N LYS A 296 27.03 5.18 6.90
CA LYS A 296 26.57 6.54 6.56
C LYS A 296 25.09 6.76 6.89
N ARG A 297 24.24 5.75 6.68
CA ARG A 297 22.84 5.83 7.07
C ARG A 297 22.69 6.00 8.57
N ASN A 298 23.41 5.21 9.37
CA ASN A 298 23.32 5.27 10.84
C ASN A 298 23.88 6.60 11.38
N GLU A 299 24.97 7.11 10.83
CA GLU A 299 25.50 8.45 11.16
C GLU A 299 24.48 9.54 10.87
N LEU A 300 23.77 9.46 9.73
CA LEU A 300 22.71 10.41 9.41
C LEU A 300 21.55 10.31 10.40
N ILE A 301 21.12 9.10 10.77
CA ILE A 301 20.04 8.89 11.75
C ILE A 301 20.42 9.48 13.12
N GLU A 302 21.65 9.29 13.58
CA GLU A 302 22.16 9.88 14.83
C GLU A 302 22.14 11.41 14.79
N ARG A 303 22.57 11.99 13.66
CA ARG A 303 22.56 13.45 13.44
C ARG A 303 21.15 14.02 13.41
N LEU A 304 20.21 13.38 12.70
CA LEU A 304 18.81 13.76 12.68
C LEU A 304 18.19 13.70 14.09
N ASN A 305 18.44 12.62 14.83
CA ASN A 305 17.94 12.45 16.19
C ASN A 305 18.50 13.51 17.15
N SER A 306 19.79 13.86 17.04
CA SER A 306 20.42 14.90 17.85
C SER A 306 19.82 16.30 17.62
N ASN A 307 19.18 16.49 16.46
CA ASN A 307 18.47 17.71 16.09
C ASN A 307 16.94 17.59 16.26
N ASN A 308 16.45 16.56 16.94
CA ASN A 308 15.02 16.28 17.14
C ASN A 308 14.23 16.15 15.83
N ILE A 309 14.86 15.62 14.79
CA ILE A 309 14.24 15.27 13.51
C ILE A 309 13.98 13.78 13.50
N PRO A 310 12.72 13.32 13.54
CA PRO A 310 12.39 11.91 13.50
C PRO A 310 12.70 11.31 12.14
N SER A 311 13.23 10.08 12.13
CA SER A 311 13.47 9.31 10.90
C SER A 311 13.14 7.84 11.14
N VAL A 312 12.79 7.13 10.06
CA VAL A 312 12.38 5.72 10.13
C VAL A 312 13.04 4.93 8.99
N ILE A 313 13.34 3.66 9.23
CA ILE A 313 13.86 2.76 8.19
C ILE A 313 12.71 1.90 7.66
N TYR A 314 12.26 2.17 6.44
CA TYR A 314 11.31 1.36 5.67
C TYR A 314 12.02 0.76 4.45
N TYR A 315 12.35 -0.55 4.46
CA TYR A 315 12.13 -1.54 5.51
C TYR A 315 13.49 -2.10 5.97
N LYS A 316 13.65 -2.28 7.29
CA LYS A 316 14.92 -2.70 7.89
C LYS A 316 15.35 -4.10 7.47
N ASN A 317 14.38 -5.00 7.30
CA ASN A 317 14.62 -6.39 6.93
C ASN A 317 13.77 -6.72 5.70
N PRO A 318 14.36 -7.21 4.59
CA PRO A 318 13.58 -7.69 3.47
C PRO A 318 12.86 -8.99 3.86
N ILE A 319 11.64 -9.18 3.36
CA ILE A 319 10.72 -10.24 3.82
C ILE A 319 11.33 -11.64 3.64
N HIS A 320 12.04 -11.89 2.56
CA HIS A 320 12.65 -13.20 2.27
C HIS A 320 13.70 -13.64 3.30
N LEU A 321 14.25 -12.71 4.08
CA LEU A 321 15.19 -13.00 5.18
C LEU A 321 14.52 -12.98 6.57
N MET A 322 13.21 -12.78 6.65
CA MET A 322 12.48 -12.85 7.92
C MET A 322 12.27 -14.31 8.34
N ASN A 323 12.39 -14.59 9.63
CA ASN A 323 12.21 -15.94 10.18
C ASN A 323 10.88 -16.59 9.77
N ALA A 324 9.81 -15.81 9.65
CA ALA A 324 8.49 -16.29 9.28
C ALA A 324 8.45 -16.90 7.85
N PHE A 325 9.39 -16.54 6.98
CA PHE A 325 9.49 -17.00 5.60
C PHE A 325 10.71 -17.90 5.33
N SER A 326 11.44 -18.31 6.38
CA SER A 326 12.63 -19.18 6.27
C SER A 326 12.35 -20.53 5.59
N TYR A 327 11.09 -21.00 5.66
CA TYR A 327 10.65 -22.23 5.00
C TYR A 327 10.71 -22.18 3.46
N LEU A 328 10.80 -20.98 2.88
CA LEU A 328 10.95 -20.79 1.42
C LEU A 328 12.37 -21.03 0.92
N GLY A 329 13.37 -21.10 1.83
CA GLY A 329 14.74 -21.44 1.52
C GLY A 329 15.60 -20.30 0.92
N TYR A 330 15.11 -19.06 0.90
CA TYR A 330 15.92 -17.91 0.49
C TYR A 330 17.06 -17.65 1.49
N VAL A 331 18.18 -17.20 0.96
CA VAL A 331 19.38 -16.82 1.76
C VAL A 331 19.88 -15.43 1.37
N GLY A 332 20.77 -14.87 2.18
CA GLY A 332 21.38 -13.58 1.87
C GLY A 332 22.15 -13.63 0.54
N GLY A 333 21.93 -12.65 -0.31
CA GLY A 333 22.46 -12.53 -1.67
C GLY A 333 21.51 -12.94 -2.79
N ASP A 334 20.37 -13.59 -2.47
CA ASP A 334 19.40 -14.01 -3.50
C ASP A 334 18.67 -12.83 -4.15
N LEU A 335 18.39 -11.77 -3.36
CA LEU A 335 17.66 -10.59 -3.80
C LEU A 335 18.44 -9.30 -3.45
N PRO A 336 19.60 -9.09 -4.11
CA PRO A 336 20.62 -8.15 -3.67
C PRO A 336 20.19 -6.67 -3.67
N VAL A 337 19.27 -6.26 -4.55
CA VAL A 337 18.80 -4.86 -4.56
C VAL A 337 17.95 -4.58 -3.33
N SER A 338 17.01 -5.46 -3.02
CA SER A 338 16.16 -5.36 -1.82
C SER A 338 16.97 -5.41 -0.53
N GLU A 339 18.01 -6.26 -0.48
CA GLU A 339 18.91 -6.36 0.66
C GLU A 339 19.75 -5.10 0.83
N ASN A 340 20.31 -4.56 -0.25
CA ASN A 340 21.06 -3.29 -0.21
C ASN A 340 20.19 -2.11 0.23
N LEU A 341 18.98 -1.99 -0.31
CA LEU A 341 18.01 -0.96 0.10
C LEU A 341 17.72 -1.04 1.61
N SER A 342 17.47 -2.23 2.14
CA SER A 342 17.22 -2.43 3.58
C SER A 342 18.39 -1.98 4.47
N GLN A 343 19.61 -2.04 3.95
CA GLN A 343 20.82 -1.63 4.65
C GLN A 343 21.07 -0.11 4.59
N THR A 344 20.62 0.56 3.51
CA THR A 344 21.11 1.89 3.15
C THR A 344 20.04 2.97 3.15
N ILE A 345 18.76 2.61 3.22
CA ILE A 345 17.63 3.54 3.14
C ILE A 345 17.28 4.18 4.48
N VAL A 346 16.82 5.42 4.45
CA VAL A 346 16.18 6.13 5.57
C VAL A 346 15.08 7.03 5.05
N SER A 347 13.94 7.06 5.76
CA SER A 347 12.79 7.92 5.46
C SER A 347 12.80 9.16 6.33
N LEU A 348 12.56 10.30 5.72
CA LEU A 348 12.45 11.62 6.32
C LEU A 348 10.99 11.97 6.63
N PRO A 349 10.72 12.97 7.49
CA PRO A 349 9.35 13.46 7.71
C PRO A 349 8.68 13.83 6.38
N MET A 350 7.47 13.32 6.16
CA MET A 350 6.70 13.55 4.93
C MET A 350 5.20 13.60 5.25
N HIS A 351 4.69 14.81 5.46
CA HIS A 351 3.28 15.05 5.69
C HIS A 351 2.87 16.45 5.21
N PRO A 352 1.58 16.71 4.86
CA PRO A 352 1.14 17.94 4.21
C PRO A 352 1.23 19.21 5.08
N TYR A 353 1.69 19.10 6.32
CA TYR A 353 1.77 20.20 7.30
C TYR A 353 3.19 20.63 7.61
N LEU A 354 4.20 20.06 6.94
CA LEU A 354 5.56 20.58 6.98
C LEU A 354 5.61 21.95 6.30
N THR A 355 6.31 22.89 6.95
CA THR A 355 6.59 24.20 6.37
C THR A 355 7.88 24.18 5.56
N SER A 356 8.11 25.19 4.71
CA SER A 356 9.41 25.36 4.03
C SER A 356 10.57 25.46 5.03
N LYS A 357 10.36 26.11 6.18
CA LYS A 357 11.39 26.19 7.24
C LYS A 357 11.73 24.80 7.81
N ASP A 358 10.74 23.92 7.95
CA ASP A 358 10.97 22.55 8.42
C ASP A 358 11.80 21.76 7.40
N THR A 359 11.45 21.84 6.12
CA THR A 359 12.18 21.15 5.05
C THR A 359 13.58 21.70 4.87
N ASP A 360 13.76 23.03 4.91
CA ASP A 360 15.06 23.69 4.82
C ASP A 360 15.98 23.24 5.98
N PHE A 361 15.46 23.21 7.20
CA PHE A 361 16.20 22.75 8.38
C PHE A 361 16.61 21.28 8.25
N ILE A 362 15.72 20.41 7.79
CA ILE A 362 16.05 18.99 7.56
C ILE A 362 17.16 18.86 6.51
N ILE A 363 17.08 19.62 5.42
CA ILE A 363 18.07 19.61 4.33
C ILE A 363 19.44 20.13 4.84
N GLU A 364 19.45 21.16 5.65
CA GLU A 364 20.68 21.70 6.27
C GLU A 364 21.39 20.62 7.08
N ILE A 365 20.66 19.96 8.00
CA ILE A 365 21.20 18.88 8.82
C ILE A 365 21.69 17.68 7.99
N ILE A 366 21.04 17.35 6.87
CA ILE A 366 21.49 16.27 5.98
C ILE A 366 22.80 16.65 5.27
N LYS A 367 23.00 17.93 4.92
CA LYS A 367 24.18 18.44 4.19
C LYS A 367 25.41 18.69 5.08
N GLU A 368 25.24 18.84 6.38
CA GLU A 368 26.35 18.91 7.33
C GLU A 368 27.23 17.66 7.20
N LYS A 369 28.59 17.89 7.15
CA LYS A 369 29.56 16.81 6.97
C LYS A 369 30.02 16.25 8.31
#